data_11f7ad8814ca7e7dc0136938e761f71b
#
_entry.id   11f7ad8814ca7e7dc0136938e761f71b
#
_cell.length_a   1.000
_cell.length_b   1.000
_cell.length_c   1.000
_cell.angle_alpha   90.00
_cell.angle_beta   90.00
_cell.angle_gamma   90.00
#
_symmetry.space_group_name_H-M   'P 1'
#
loop_
_entity.id
_entity.type
_entity.pdbx_description
1 polymer ?
#
loop_
_entity_poly.entity_id
_entity_poly.type
_entity_poly.pdbx_seq_one_letter_code
_entity_poly.pdbx_strand_id
1 'polypeptide(L)'
;TPVPGYDRHFVLCQHFGMEMVNIPMLKNGPDMQRAAELAAADPSIKAIWCVPKYANPTGNTYSDDVVTALAELPNRAAANDFIVLWDNAYAVHHLEHPGDTLASIRDAAATAATQEHVIQFASTSKITFAGAGVGFVLCWGLARRGS
;
A
#
# COMPACT_ATOMS: atom_id res chain seq x y z
N THR A 1 -8.12 3.77 -3.78
CA THR A 1 -7.43 4.13 -2.54
C THR A 1 -8.37 4.04 -1.34
N PRO A 2 -7.90 3.60 -0.15
CA PRO A 2 -8.68 3.63 1.09
C PRO A 2 -9.02 5.06 1.52
N VAL A 3 -10.27 5.29 1.97
CA VAL A 3 -10.74 6.59 2.45
C VAL A 3 -11.43 6.44 3.81
N PRO A 4 -11.22 7.40 4.75
CA PRO A 4 -10.37 8.58 4.62
C PRO A 4 -8.89 8.23 4.49
N GLY A 5 -8.13 9.03 3.74
CA GLY A 5 -6.73 8.79 3.41
C GLY A 5 -5.91 10.09 3.37
N TYR A 6 -4.60 9.95 3.15
CA TYR A 6 -3.68 11.08 3.09
C TYR A 6 -3.90 11.89 1.79
N ASP A 7 -4.16 13.18 1.92
CA ASP A 7 -4.56 14.07 0.82
C ASP A 7 -3.52 14.20 -0.31
N ARG A 8 -2.23 14.05 0.01
CA ARG A 8 -1.15 14.16 -0.98
C ARG A 8 -1.20 13.07 -2.05
N HIS A 9 -1.73 11.89 -1.73
CA HIS A 9 -1.92 10.83 -2.72
C HIS A 9 -2.89 11.28 -3.82
N PHE A 10 -3.99 11.97 -3.46
CA PHE A 10 -4.97 12.50 -4.41
C PHE A 10 -4.36 13.58 -5.31
N VAL A 11 -3.64 14.54 -4.71
CA VAL A 11 -2.97 15.62 -5.44
C VAL A 11 -1.94 15.04 -6.43
N LEU A 12 -1.15 14.07 -6.00
CA LEU A 12 -0.13 13.43 -6.83
C LEU A 12 -0.76 12.68 -8.01
N CYS A 13 -1.79 11.86 -7.76
CA CYS A 13 -2.49 11.14 -8.81
C CYS A 13 -3.15 12.08 -9.82
N GLN A 14 -3.80 13.14 -9.36
CA GLN A 14 -4.39 14.17 -10.22
C GLN A 14 -3.34 14.84 -11.10
N HIS A 15 -2.16 15.15 -10.55
CA HIS A 15 -1.05 15.75 -11.31
C HIS A 15 -0.60 14.86 -12.48
N PHE A 16 -0.63 13.54 -12.30
CA PHE A 16 -0.29 12.57 -13.35
C PHE A 16 -1.49 12.11 -14.19
N GLY A 17 -2.64 12.76 -14.07
CA GLY A 17 -3.84 12.42 -14.84
C GLY A 17 -4.46 11.08 -14.45
N MET A 18 -4.17 10.57 -13.23
CA MET A 18 -4.74 9.34 -12.70
C MET A 18 -6.00 9.62 -11.88
N GLU A 19 -7.03 8.83 -12.08
CA GLU A 19 -8.25 8.87 -11.28
C GLU A 19 -8.11 7.99 -10.04
N MET A 20 -8.59 8.50 -8.90
CA MET A 20 -8.58 7.77 -7.63
C MET A 20 -9.97 7.21 -7.32
N VAL A 21 -10.12 5.90 -7.41
CA VAL A 21 -11.33 5.19 -6.99
C VAL A 21 -11.30 4.93 -5.48
N ASN A 22 -12.32 5.39 -4.77
CA ASN A 22 -12.38 5.29 -3.32
C ASN A 22 -12.94 3.94 -2.85
N ILE A 23 -12.30 3.37 -1.82
CA ILE A 23 -12.81 2.21 -1.07
C ILE A 23 -12.88 2.54 0.42
N PRO A 24 -13.87 2.02 1.17
CA PRO A 24 -13.97 2.30 2.60
C PRO A 24 -12.75 1.81 3.40
N MET A 25 -12.30 2.61 4.38
CA MET A 25 -11.41 2.15 5.44
C MET A 25 -12.27 1.55 6.56
N LEU A 26 -12.07 0.29 6.87
CA LEU A 26 -12.69 -0.43 7.98
C LEU A 26 -11.77 -0.44 9.21
N LYS A 27 -12.21 -1.05 10.30
CA LYS A 27 -11.47 -1.11 11.56
C LYS A 27 -10.06 -1.70 11.41
N ASN A 28 -9.91 -2.74 10.60
CA ASN A 28 -8.68 -3.52 10.48
C ASN A 28 -7.92 -3.27 9.16
N GLY A 29 -8.29 -2.23 8.41
CA GLY A 29 -7.71 -1.88 7.11
C GLY A 29 -8.79 -1.59 6.06
N PRO A 30 -8.44 -1.50 4.77
CA PRO A 30 -9.38 -1.25 3.69
C PRO A 30 -10.39 -2.39 3.52
N ASP A 31 -11.57 -2.07 2.96
CA ASP A 31 -12.55 -3.06 2.52
C ASP A 31 -11.96 -3.89 1.37
N MET A 32 -11.39 -5.04 1.72
CA MET A 32 -10.72 -5.92 0.75
C MET A 32 -11.69 -6.63 -0.20
N GLN A 33 -12.94 -6.85 0.22
CA GLN A 33 -13.96 -7.38 -0.67
C GLN A 33 -14.22 -6.37 -1.80
N ARG A 34 -14.48 -5.11 -1.42
CA ARG A 34 -14.72 -4.04 -2.40
C ARG A 34 -13.49 -3.78 -3.28
N ALA A 35 -12.30 -3.83 -2.73
CA ALA A 35 -11.05 -3.70 -3.49
C ALA A 35 -10.91 -4.79 -4.56
N ALA A 36 -11.19 -6.06 -4.19
CA ALA A 36 -11.10 -7.19 -5.10
C ALA A 36 -12.17 -7.14 -6.20
N GLU A 37 -13.42 -6.78 -5.87
CA GLU A 37 -14.51 -6.59 -6.86
C GLU A 37 -14.13 -5.56 -7.92
N LEU A 38 -13.63 -4.39 -7.48
CA LEU A 38 -13.23 -3.31 -8.39
C LEU A 38 -12.05 -3.71 -9.26
N ALA A 39 -10.99 -4.26 -8.67
CA ALA A 39 -9.80 -4.67 -9.41
C ALA A 39 -10.07 -5.79 -10.43
N ALA A 40 -10.99 -6.71 -10.11
CA ALA A 40 -11.39 -7.78 -11.02
C ALA A 40 -12.32 -7.32 -12.15
N ALA A 41 -13.11 -6.26 -11.93
CA ALA A 41 -14.10 -5.78 -12.88
C ALA A 41 -13.52 -4.85 -13.94
N ASP A 42 -12.44 -4.12 -13.65
CA ASP A 42 -11.94 -3.06 -14.53
C ASP A 42 -10.40 -3.11 -14.69
N PRO A 43 -9.90 -3.47 -15.88
CA PRO A 43 -8.46 -3.52 -16.16
C PRO A 43 -7.79 -2.14 -16.21
N SER A 44 -8.54 -1.04 -16.17
CA SER A 44 -7.99 0.32 -16.04
C SER A 44 -7.52 0.62 -14.61
N ILE A 45 -7.98 -0.13 -13.62
CA ILE A 45 -7.54 -0.03 -12.23
C ILE A 45 -6.16 -0.71 -12.09
N LYS A 46 -5.13 0.12 -11.96
CA LYS A 46 -3.72 -0.33 -12.03
C LYS A 46 -3.04 -0.50 -10.68
N ALA A 47 -3.59 0.09 -9.62
CA ALA A 47 -2.93 0.03 -8.33
C ALA A 47 -3.89 0.24 -7.15
N ILE A 48 -3.46 -0.23 -5.99
CA ILE A 48 -3.99 0.19 -4.69
C ILE A 48 -2.88 0.87 -3.89
N TRP A 49 -3.15 2.08 -3.35
CA TRP A 49 -2.22 2.78 -2.48
C TRP A 49 -2.62 2.62 -1.02
N CYS A 50 -1.74 2.06 -0.21
CA CYS A 50 -2.00 1.69 1.18
C CYS A 50 -0.99 2.36 2.13
N VAL A 51 -1.50 2.88 3.26
CA VAL A 51 -0.69 3.28 4.41
C VAL A 51 -1.01 2.29 5.55
N PRO A 52 -0.21 1.20 5.70
CA PRO A 52 -0.65 0.02 6.43
C PRO A 52 -0.52 0.14 7.96
N LYS A 53 0.27 1.08 8.45
CA LYS A 53 0.51 1.24 9.89
C LYS A 53 0.34 2.69 10.27
N TYR A 54 -0.51 2.90 11.30
CA TYR A 54 -0.89 4.24 11.77
C TYR A 54 -1.41 5.13 10.64
N ALA A 55 -2.34 4.55 9.84
CA ALA A 55 -2.89 5.19 8.65
C ALA A 55 -3.38 6.61 8.93
N ASN A 56 -2.98 7.57 8.12
CA ASN A 56 -3.41 8.96 8.26
C ASN A 56 -4.73 9.18 7.47
N PRO A 57 -5.83 9.66 8.08
CA PRO A 57 -5.93 10.22 9.45
C PRO A 57 -6.45 9.22 10.49
N THR A 58 -6.76 7.96 10.15
CA THR A 58 -7.54 7.04 10.99
C THR A 58 -6.75 6.41 12.14
N GLY A 59 -5.42 6.37 12.04
CA GLY A 59 -4.55 5.71 13.02
C GLY A 59 -4.54 4.17 12.93
N ASN A 60 -5.28 3.57 12.00
CA ASN A 60 -5.39 2.12 11.87
C ASN A 60 -4.06 1.45 11.53
N THR A 61 -3.84 0.26 12.09
CA THR A 61 -2.84 -0.70 11.62
C THR A 61 -3.59 -1.87 10.97
N TYR A 62 -3.13 -2.30 9.79
CA TYR A 62 -3.78 -3.38 9.05
C TYR A 62 -3.57 -4.72 9.75
N SER A 63 -4.63 -5.54 9.77
CA SER A 63 -4.53 -6.92 10.27
C SER A 63 -3.79 -7.83 9.29
N ASP A 64 -3.31 -8.97 9.78
CA ASP A 64 -2.60 -9.97 9.00
C ASP A 64 -3.45 -10.49 7.83
N ASP A 65 -4.77 -10.66 8.04
CA ASP A 65 -5.70 -11.07 6.98
C ASP A 65 -5.79 -10.04 5.86
N VAL A 66 -5.79 -8.73 6.21
CA VAL A 66 -5.79 -7.64 5.22
C VAL A 66 -4.46 -7.60 4.45
N VAL A 67 -3.34 -7.79 5.13
CA VAL A 67 -2.02 -7.86 4.47
C VAL A 67 -1.96 -9.03 3.49
N THR A 68 -2.46 -10.19 3.89
CA THR A 68 -2.55 -11.38 3.04
C THR A 68 -3.45 -11.12 1.82
N ALA A 69 -4.64 -10.56 2.03
CA ALA A 69 -5.57 -10.24 0.94
C ALA A 69 -4.99 -9.20 -0.04
N LEU A 70 -4.21 -8.22 0.45
CA LEU A 70 -3.51 -7.26 -0.40
C LEU A 70 -2.41 -7.93 -1.24
N ALA A 71 -1.67 -8.86 -0.65
CA ALA A 71 -0.65 -9.62 -1.35
C ALA A 71 -1.25 -10.51 -2.47
N GLU A 72 -2.44 -11.06 -2.26
CA GLU A 72 -3.17 -11.87 -3.25
C GLU A 72 -3.90 -11.05 -4.31
N LEU A 73 -4.14 -9.76 -4.07
CA LEU A 73 -4.98 -8.92 -4.93
C LEU A 73 -4.50 -8.86 -6.39
N PRO A 74 -3.19 -8.80 -6.70
CA PRO A 74 -2.72 -8.83 -8.09
C PRO A 74 -3.17 -10.08 -8.86
N ASN A 75 -3.26 -11.24 -8.19
CA ASN A 75 -3.73 -12.48 -8.83
C ASN A 75 -5.22 -12.45 -9.19
N ARG A 76 -5.99 -11.53 -8.60
CA ARG A 76 -7.44 -11.37 -8.83
C ARG A 76 -7.76 -10.19 -9.74
N ALA A 77 -6.80 -9.30 -9.97
CA ALA A 77 -6.99 -8.10 -10.78
C ALA A 77 -7.11 -8.43 -12.26
N ALA A 78 -8.00 -7.74 -12.97
CA ALA A 78 -8.12 -7.83 -14.42
C ALA A 78 -6.90 -7.24 -15.15
N ALA A 79 -6.17 -6.32 -14.49
CA ALA A 79 -4.94 -5.73 -15.00
C ALA A 79 -3.74 -6.63 -14.65
N ASN A 80 -3.04 -7.16 -15.64
CA ASN A 80 -1.83 -7.98 -15.44
C ASN A 80 -0.66 -7.20 -14.83
N ASP A 81 -0.70 -5.87 -14.89
CA ASP A 81 0.28 -4.93 -14.36
C ASP A 81 -0.19 -4.25 -13.06
N PHE A 82 -1.15 -4.85 -12.36
CA PHE A 82 -1.68 -4.31 -11.11
C PHE A 82 -0.59 -4.26 -10.03
N ILE A 83 -0.50 -3.14 -9.30
CA ILE A 83 0.54 -2.89 -8.29
C ILE A 83 -0.07 -2.56 -6.93
N VAL A 84 0.52 -3.10 -5.88
CA VAL A 84 0.30 -2.69 -4.49
C VAL A 84 1.36 -1.67 -4.11
N LEU A 85 0.96 -0.42 -3.91
CA LEU A 85 1.81 0.66 -3.39
C LEU A 85 1.73 0.66 -1.86
N TRP A 86 2.78 0.16 -1.21
CA TRP A 86 2.86 -0.06 0.23
C TRP A 86 3.64 1.07 0.90
N ASP A 87 2.95 2.10 1.35
CA ASP A 87 3.55 3.29 1.96
C ASP A 87 3.71 3.09 3.48
N ASN A 88 4.88 2.60 3.88
CA ASN A 88 5.21 2.33 5.28
C ASN A 88 5.90 3.53 5.96
N ALA A 89 5.33 4.72 5.79
CA ALA A 89 5.88 5.98 6.30
C ALA A 89 6.00 6.03 7.84
N TYR A 90 5.19 5.23 8.55
CA TYR A 90 5.10 5.23 10.01
C TYR A 90 5.60 3.95 10.67
N ALA A 91 6.44 3.17 10.00
CA ALA A 91 6.91 1.86 10.47
C ALA A 91 7.44 1.84 11.91
N VAL A 92 8.12 2.91 12.34
CA VAL A 92 8.80 3.02 13.64
C VAL A 92 8.23 4.13 14.55
N HIS A 93 7.04 4.64 14.24
CA HIS A 93 6.40 5.76 14.97
C HIS A 93 5.41 5.26 16.03
N HIS A 94 5.89 4.48 16.99
CA HIS A 94 5.05 4.00 18.08
C HIS A 94 4.76 5.13 19.07
N LEU A 95 3.49 5.39 19.35
CA LEU A 95 3.04 6.29 20.41
C LEU A 95 2.93 5.57 21.74
N GLU A 96 2.80 4.24 21.72
CA GLU A 96 2.69 3.36 22.89
C GLU A 96 3.68 2.21 22.78
N HIS A 97 4.03 1.59 23.91
CA HIS A 97 4.91 0.43 23.96
C HIS A 97 4.22 -0.73 24.73
N PRO A 98 4.13 -1.93 24.10
CA PRO A 98 4.62 -2.26 22.76
C PRO A 98 3.80 -1.59 21.68
N GLY A 99 4.45 -1.19 20.58
CA GLY A 99 3.75 -0.67 19.40
C GLY A 99 3.01 -1.77 18.64
N ASP A 100 2.10 -1.36 17.73
CA ASP A 100 1.38 -2.31 16.89
C ASP A 100 2.34 -3.16 16.07
N THR A 101 1.99 -4.43 15.90
CA THR A 101 2.65 -5.31 14.94
C THR A 101 1.99 -5.17 13.57
N LEU A 102 2.79 -5.28 12.51
CA LEU A 102 2.32 -5.29 11.13
C LEU A 102 2.97 -6.46 10.41
N ALA A 103 2.16 -7.33 9.80
CA ALA A 103 2.68 -8.42 8.99
C ALA A 103 3.52 -7.91 7.82
N SER A 104 4.49 -8.71 7.40
CA SER A 104 5.35 -8.40 6.27
C SER A 104 4.60 -8.61 4.96
N ILE A 105 4.30 -7.54 4.24
CA ILE A 105 3.72 -7.63 2.88
C ILE A 105 4.63 -8.40 1.94
N ARG A 106 5.94 -8.33 2.15
CA ARG A 106 6.94 -9.05 1.37
C ARG A 106 6.80 -10.56 1.51
N ASP A 107 6.63 -11.05 2.73
CA ASP A 107 6.51 -12.49 3.00
C ASP A 107 5.15 -13.01 2.54
N ALA A 108 4.10 -12.22 2.72
CA ALA A 108 2.77 -12.52 2.18
C ALA A 108 2.79 -12.56 0.64
N ALA A 109 3.44 -11.60 -0.03
CA ALA A 109 3.60 -11.57 -1.48
C ALA A 109 4.46 -12.74 -1.99
N ALA A 110 5.48 -13.16 -1.23
CA ALA A 110 6.27 -14.35 -1.56
C ALA A 110 5.40 -15.62 -1.55
N THR A 111 4.52 -15.73 -0.57
CA THR A 111 3.56 -16.84 -0.46
C THR A 111 2.53 -16.83 -1.60
N ALA A 112 2.07 -15.64 -2.00
CA ALA A 112 1.12 -15.44 -3.10
C ALA A 112 1.76 -15.46 -4.50
N ALA A 113 3.09 -15.53 -4.61
CA ALA A 113 3.88 -15.40 -5.83
C ALA A 113 3.64 -14.07 -6.58
N THR A 114 3.48 -12.96 -5.83
CA THR A 114 3.17 -11.62 -6.34
C THR A 114 4.23 -10.56 -5.98
N GLN A 115 5.45 -10.97 -5.65
CA GLN A 115 6.51 -10.06 -5.18
C GLN A 115 6.81 -8.92 -6.16
N GLU A 116 6.74 -9.18 -7.45
CA GLU A 116 6.98 -8.19 -8.50
C GLU A 116 5.85 -7.15 -8.64
N HIS A 117 4.70 -7.41 -8.00
CA HIS A 117 3.54 -6.54 -7.95
C HIS A 117 3.50 -5.65 -6.70
N VAL A 118 4.54 -5.68 -5.85
CA VAL A 118 4.61 -4.86 -4.63
C VAL A 118 5.73 -3.84 -4.73
N ILE A 119 5.38 -2.57 -4.57
CA ILE A 119 6.34 -1.47 -4.41
C ILE A 119 6.21 -0.95 -2.98
N GLN A 120 7.28 -1.06 -2.22
CA GLN A 120 7.31 -0.63 -0.82
C GLN A 120 8.06 0.68 -0.68
N PHE A 121 7.45 1.63 0.04
CA PHE A 121 8.04 2.92 0.38
C PHE A 121 8.35 2.96 1.87
N ALA A 122 9.44 3.62 2.22
CA ALA A 122 9.81 3.98 3.58
C ALA A 122 10.49 5.34 3.60
N SER A 123 10.49 6.02 4.75
CA SER A 123 11.09 7.34 4.89
C SER A 123 11.58 7.57 6.31
N THR A 124 12.67 8.32 6.43
CA THR A 124 13.15 8.84 7.72
C THR A 124 12.56 10.21 8.06
N SER A 125 11.73 10.79 7.20
CA SER A 125 11.19 12.16 7.37
C SER A 125 10.42 12.37 8.66
N LYS A 126 9.88 11.30 9.26
CA LYS A 126 9.11 11.35 10.51
C LYS A 126 9.96 11.09 11.76
N ILE A 127 11.21 10.65 11.62
CA ILE A 127 12.15 10.38 12.73
C ILE A 127 13.33 11.35 12.78
N THR A 128 13.49 12.20 11.77
CA THR A 128 14.48 13.25 11.70
C THR A 128 13.79 14.63 11.70
N PHE A 129 14.55 15.71 11.67
CA PHE A 129 13.98 17.04 11.51
C PHE A 129 13.53 17.28 10.05
N ALA A 130 12.60 18.21 9.87
CA ALA A 130 12.05 18.54 8.57
C ALA A 130 13.15 18.95 7.58
N GLY A 131 13.13 18.36 6.39
CA GLY A 131 14.11 18.61 5.33
C GLY A 131 15.34 17.70 5.33
N ALA A 132 15.55 16.88 6.38
CA ALA A 132 16.65 15.89 6.44
C ALA A 132 16.18 14.44 6.18
N GLY A 133 14.95 14.26 5.69
CA GLY A 133 14.40 12.93 5.43
C GLY A 133 15.02 12.30 4.18
N VAL A 134 15.28 10.98 4.26
CA VAL A 134 15.63 10.13 3.12
C VAL A 134 14.46 9.22 2.82
N GLY A 135 14.04 9.17 1.56
CA GLY A 135 13.05 8.22 1.06
C GLY A 135 13.70 6.96 0.50
N PHE A 136 13.06 5.83 0.72
CA PHE A 136 13.49 4.53 0.19
C PHE A 136 12.35 3.95 -0.63
N VAL A 137 12.70 3.32 -1.76
CA VAL A 137 11.77 2.54 -2.59
C VAL A 137 12.36 1.14 -2.76
N LEU A 138 11.58 0.13 -2.40
CA LEU A 138 11.93 -1.26 -2.60
C LEU A 138 10.94 -1.87 -3.59
N CYS A 139 11.47 -2.43 -4.68
CA CYS A 139 10.70 -3.14 -5.68
C CYS A 139 11.43 -4.44 -6.04
N TRP A 140 10.65 -5.48 -6.35
CA TRP A 140 11.15 -6.78 -6.73
C TRP A 140 11.10 -6.92 -8.25
N GLY A 141 12.18 -7.38 -8.86
CA GLY A 141 12.14 -7.78 -10.28
C GLY A 141 12.32 -6.70 -11.34
N LEU A 142 12.52 -5.43 -11.00
CA LEU A 142 12.82 -4.38 -12.00
C LEU A 142 14.14 -4.62 -12.75
N ALA A 143 15.03 -5.44 -12.22
CA ALA A 143 16.31 -5.78 -12.84
C ALA A 143 16.20 -6.78 -14.01
N ARG A 144 15.04 -7.36 -14.30
CA ARG A 144 14.86 -8.40 -15.33
C ARG A 144 14.14 -7.96 -16.59
N ARG A 145 13.70 -6.69 -16.72
CA ARG A 145 13.02 -6.19 -17.92
C ARG A 145 13.93 -5.43 -18.89
N GLY A 146 15.22 -5.75 -18.91
CA GLY A 146 16.23 -5.17 -19.79
C GLY A 146 17.03 -6.25 -20.50
N SER A 147 16.41 -6.97 -21.42
CA SER A 147 17.08 -7.71 -22.49
C SER A 147 16.12 -7.96 -23.65
#